data_adec7cf804a1b35e5f7c9cea1731024e
#
_entry.id   adec7cf804a1b35e5f7c9cea1731024e
#
_cell.length_a   1.000
_cell.length_b   1.000
_cell.length_c   1.000
_cell.angle_alpha   90.00
_cell.angle_beta   90.00
_cell.angle_gamma   90.00
#
_symmetry.space_group_name_H-M   'P 1'
#
loop_
_entity.id
_entity.type
_entity.pdbx_description
1 polymer ?
#
loop_
_entity_poly.entity_id
_entity_poly.type
_entity_poly.pdbx_seq_one_letter_code
_entity_poly.pdbx_strand_id
1 'polypeptide(L)'
;MTETFKIVIPMGGCGTRMRPHTYSKPKPLVSVAGKRILEHLMDMFKTLPDPENVEYVFIVGPYLGELQVPAFIKENYPKIKAHYVVQHEMKGQSHALWLAREHLHGPAIVCFSDTLMETDFSFLAHEAADSVAWVMPVPDPRRFGVAELDKDGWVTRFIEKPTSMENNLVVVGCYYFKSGEKLVNAIKEQMQRGITLKGEYFLTDMISVMIEH
;
A
#
# COMPACT_ATOMS: atom_id res chain seq x y z
N MET A 1 -25.40 -4.70 5.26
CA MET A 1 -24.20 -5.55 5.36
C MET A 1 -23.02 -4.60 5.29
N THR A 2 -22.16 -4.62 6.28
CA THR A 2 -20.90 -3.84 6.24
C THR A 2 -20.04 -4.41 5.13
N GLU A 3 -19.55 -3.55 4.24
CA GLU A 3 -18.65 -3.97 3.17
C GLU A 3 -17.33 -4.51 3.77
N THR A 4 -16.84 -5.60 3.24
CA THR A 4 -15.60 -6.26 3.71
C THR A 4 -14.39 -5.42 3.33
N PHE A 5 -13.56 -5.05 4.31
CA PHE A 5 -12.28 -4.37 4.06
C PHE A 5 -11.32 -5.25 3.26
N LYS A 6 -10.65 -4.65 2.29
CA LYS A 6 -9.53 -5.25 1.57
C LYS A 6 -8.22 -4.68 2.11
N ILE A 7 -7.33 -5.54 2.57
CA ILE A 7 -5.97 -5.16 2.96
C ILE A 7 -5.04 -5.54 1.82
N VAL A 8 -4.57 -4.56 1.08
CA VAL A 8 -3.76 -4.74 -0.13
C VAL A 8 -2.31 -4.45 0.21
N ILE A 9 -1.45 -5.44 0.04
CA ILE A 9 -0.04 -5.36 0.41
C ILE A 9 0.84 -5.59 -0.81
N PRO A 10 1.28 -4.51 -1.48
CA PRO A 10 2.28 -4.62 -2.54
C PRO A 10 3.64 -5.03 -1.97
N MET A 11 4.16 -6.17 -2.42
CA MET A 11 5.41 -6.74 -1.95
C MET A 11 6.25 -7.38 -3.06
N GLY A 12 6.03 -6.95 -4.30
CA GLY A 12 6.71 -7.50 -5.49
C GLY A 12 8.19 -7.19 -5.59
N GLY A 13 8.70 -6.23 -4.83
CA GLY A 13 10.09 -5.76 -4.91
C GLY A 13 11.12 -6.83 -4.56
N CYS A 14 12.24 -6.87 -5.30
CA CYS A 14 13.33 -7.85 -5.12
C CYS A 14 14.15 -7.68 -3.82
N GLY A 15 13.92 -6.62 -3.04
CA GLY A 15 14.63 -6.40 -1.77
C GLY A 15 16.16 -6.28 -1.89
N THR A 16 16.67 -5.80 -3.03
CA THR A 16 18.11 -5.77 -3.34
C THR A 16 18.96 -5.04 -2.31
N ARG A 17 18.42 -3.99 -1.68
CA ARG A 17 19.10 -3.20 -0.64
C ARG A 17 19.29 -3.98 0.67
N MET A 18 18.53 -5.07 0.86
CA MET A 18 18.60 -5.92 2.06
C MET A 18 19.43 -7.20 1.84
N ARG A 19 20.13 -7.33 0.73
CA ARG A 19 21.05 -8.44 0.52
C ARG A 19 22.19 -8.43 1.56
N PRO A 20 22.59 -9.59 2.11
CA PRO A 20 22.29 -10.96 1.64
C PRO A 20 20.99 -11.57 2.18
N HIS A 21 20.25 -10.90 3.09
CA HIS A 21 19.06 -11.46 3.76
C HIS A 21 17.93 -11.82 2.77
N THR A 22 17.91 -11.20 1.60
CA THR A 22 16.88 -11.41 0.56
C THR A 22 17.33 -12.28 -0.60
N TYR A 23 18.43 -13.03 -0.48
CA TYR A 23 18.83 -14.00 -1.51
C TYR A 23 17.94 -15.25 -1.52
N SER A 24 17.54 -15.73 -0.34
CA SER A 24 16.80 -16.99 -0.19
C SER A 24 15.33 -16.81 0.22
N LYS A 25 14.90 -15.58 0.51
CA LYS A 25 13.54 -15.28 0.91
C LYS A 25 13.13 -13.87 0.48
N PRO A 26 11.83 -13.63 0.19
CA PRO A 26 11.35 -12.30 -0.13
C PRO A 26 11.41 -11.39 1.10
N LYS A 27 11.57 -10.08 0.88
CA LYS A 27 11.69 -9.06 1.94
C LYS A 27 10.64 -9.21 3.07
N PRO A 28 9.34 -9.43 2.79
CA PRO A 28 8.33 -9.55 3.85
C PRO A 28 8.56 -10.71 4.81
N LEU A 29 9.30 -11.73 4.40
CA LEU A 29 9.60 -12.92 5.22
C LEU A 29 10.95 -12.84 5.94
N VAL A 30 11.67 -11.73 5.83
CA VAL A 30 12.87 -11.46 6.65
C VAL A 30 12.43 -11.21 8.10
N SER A 31 13.18 -11.80 9.05
CA SER A 31 12.86 -11.63 10.46
C SER A 31 13.48 -10.36 11.02
N VAL A 32 12.69 -9.62 11.79
CA VAL A 32 13.08 -8.41 12.52
C VAL A 32 12.46 -8.52 13.92
N ALA A 33 13.24 -8.31 14.95
CA ALA A 33 12.77 -8.36 16.35
C ALA A 33 11.95 -9.62 16.68
N GLY A 34 12.39 -10.78 16.19
CA GLY A 34 11.78 -12.09 16.53
C GLY A 34 10.58 -12.50 15.68
N LYS A 35 10.04 -11.62 14.83
CA LYS A 35 8.93 -11.91 13.91
C LYS A 35 9.31 -11.60 12.46
N ARG A 36 8.56 -12.14 11.49
CA ARG A 36 8.68 -11.72 10.09
C ARG A 36 8.15 -10.30 9.93
N ILE A 37 8.68 -9.53 8.96
CA ILE A 37 8.16 -8.20 8.63
C ILE A 37 6.65 -8.29 8.34
N LEU A 38 6.21 -9.31 7.60
CA LEU A 38 4.80 -9.52 7.29
C LEU A 38 3.93 -9.75 8.52
N GLU A 39 4.44 -10.43 9.56
CA GLU A 39 3.69 -10.64 10.82
C GLU A 39 3.50 -9.32 11.56
N HIS A 40 4.55 -8.48 11.64
CA HIS A 40 4.43 -7.14 12.21
C HIS A 40 3.40 -6.30 11.45
N LEU A 41 3.41 -6.37 10.12
CA LEU A 41 2.47 -5.64 9.29
C LEU A 41 1.02 -6.10 9.53
N MET A 42 0.78 -7.42 9.58
CA MET A 42 -0.56 -7.98 9.84
C MET A 42 -1.06 -7.64 11.24
N ASP A 43 -0.16 -7.55 12.23
CA ASP A 43 -0.52 -7.14 13.59
C ASP A 43 -1.10 -5.71 13.66
N MET A 44 -0.72 -4.81 12.73
CA MET A 44 -1.24 -3.44 12.67
C MET A 44 -2.75 -3.39 12.42
N PHE A 45 -3.30 -4.33 11.67
CA PHE A 45 -4.71 -4.30 11.23
C PHE A 45 -5.70 -4.88 12.25
N LYS A 46 -5.27 -5.24 13.45
CA LYS A 46 -6.13 -5.81 14.51
C LYS A 46 -7.18 -4.85 15.06
N THR A 47 -6.98 -3.54 14.86
CA THR A 47 -7.91 -2.49 15.30
C THR A 47 -8.91 -2.07 14.22
N LEU A 48 -8.93 -2.74 13.05
CA LEU A 48 -9.93 -2.50 12.02
C LEU A 48 -11.36 -2.76 12.56
N PRO A 49 -12.37 -2.07 11.97
CA PRO A 49 -13.76 -2.30 12.26
C PRO A 49 -14.15 -3.69 11.98
N ASP A 50 -14.22 -4.72 12.30
CA ASP A 50 -14.46 -6.12 11.92
C ASP A 50 -13.21 -6.85 11.39
N PRO A 51 -12.16 -6.97 12.21
CA PRO A 51 -10.87 -7.51 11.79
C PRO A 51 -10.91 -9.00 11.41
N GLU A 52 -11.95 -9.73 11.85
CA GLU A 52 -12.16 -11.14 11.51
C GLU A 52 -12.73 -11.32 10.10
N ASN A 53 -13.33 -10.28 9.53
CA ASN A 53 -13.98 -10.32 8.22
C ASN A 53 -13.28 -9.42 7.20
N VAL A 54 -11.96 -9.46 7.16
CA VAL A 54 -11.15 -8.77 6.15
C VAL A 54 -10.64 -9.75 5.10
N GLU A 55 -10.35 -9.25 3.91
CA GLU A 55 -9.69 -10.01 2.85
C GLU A 55 -8.32 -9.41 2.57
N TYR A 56 -7.30 -10.25 2.53
CA TYR A 56 -5.95 -9.84 2.21
C TYR A 56 -5.65 -10.06 0.72
N VAL A 57 -5.06 -9.06 0.09
CA VAL A 57 -4.59 -9.11 -1.30
C VAL A 57 -3.08 -8.91 -1.30
N PHE A 58 -2.33 -9.98 -1.42
CA PHE A 58 -0.87 -9.97 -1.47
C PHE A 58 -0.41 -9.86 -2.92
N ILE A 59 0.23 -8.74 -3.28
CA ILE A 59 0.81 -8.56 -4.60
C ILE A 59 2.29 -8.90 -4.51
N VAL A 60 2.63 -10.12 -4.90
CA VAL A 60 3.95 -10.71 -4.70
C VAL A 60 4.83 -10.57 -5.94
N GLY A 61 6.14 -10.62 -5.75
CA GLY A 61 7.07 -10.78 -6.86
C GLY A 61 7.14 -12.22 -7.35
N PRO A 62 7.65 -12.44 -8.57
CA PRO A 62 7.84 -13.79 -9.13
C PRO A 62 8.87 -14.60 -8.32
N TYR A 63 8.87 -15.91 -8.51
CA TYR A 63 9.77 -16.88 -7.88
C TYR A 63 9.62 -16.96 -6.36
N LEU A 64 10.48 -16.31 -5.60
CA LEU A 64 10.49 -16.42 -4.13
C LEU A 64 9.19 -15.89 -3.51
N GLY A 65 8.66 -14.77 -4.01
CA GLY A 65 7.45 -14.16 -3.49
C GLY A 65 6.22 -15.04 -3.70
N GLU A 66 6.00 -15.48 -4.94
CA GLU A 66 4.84 -16.29 -5.32
C GLU A 66 4.84 -17.69 -4.68
N LEU A 67 6.01 -18.23 -4.35
CA LEU A 67 6.11 -19.55 -3.71
C LEU A 67 6.05 -19.46 -2.19
N GLN A 68 6.83 -18.56 -1.58
CA GLN A 68 7.05 -18.56 -0.14
C GLN A 68 5.98 -17.80 0.64
N VAL A 69 5.41 -16.72 0.08
CA VAL A 69 4.38 -15.94 0.79
C VAL A 69 3.10 -16.74 0.97
N PRO A 70 2.52 -17.40 -0.07
CA PRO A 70 1.34 -18.23 0.11
C PRO A 70 1.57 -19.41 1.06
N ALA A 71 2.75 -20.06 0.99
CA ALA A 71 3.10 -21.14 1.90
C ALA A 71 3.14 -20.66 3.36
N PHE A 72 3.79 -19.53 3.61
CA PHE A 72 3.87 -18.92 4.94
C PHE A 72 2.48 -18.54 5.50
N ILE A 73 1.64 -17.90 4.67
CA ILE A 73 0.28 -17.51 5.09
C ILE A 73 -0.57 -18.75 5.38
N LYS A 74 -0.52 -19.76 4.54
CA LYS A 74 -1.26 -21.01 4.75
C LYS A 74 -0.88 -21.70 6.06
N GLU A 75 0.41 -21.70 6.40
CA GLU A 75 0.93 -22.32 7.62
C GLU A 75 0.57 -21.56 8.89
N ASN A 76 0.74 -20.22 8.88
CA ASN A 76 0.66 -19.39 10.08
C ASN A 76 -0.68 -18.68 10.27
N TYR A 77 -1.46 -18.49 9.18
CA TYR A 77 -2.73 -17.77 9.16
C TYR A 77 -3.82 -18.53 8.37
N PRO A 78 -4.10 -19.81 8.68
CA PRO A 78 -4.95 -20.67 7.84
C PRO A 78 -6.41 -20.22 7.75
N LYS A 79 -6.85 -19.28 8.60
CA LYS A 79 -8.24 -18.81 8.67
C LYS A 79 -8.50 -17.54 7.87
N ILE A 80 -7.47 -16.80 7.45
CA ILE A 80 -7.68 -15.56 6.71
C ILE A 80 -8.10 -15.83 5.27
N LYS A 81 -8.90 -14.93 4.70
CA LYS A 81 -9.19 -14.89 3.28
C LYS A 81 -8.05 -14.19 2.56
N ALA A 82 -7.29 -14.90 1.75
CA ALA A 82 -6.09 -14.39 1.09
C ALA A 82 -6.14 -14.61 -0.43
N HIS A 83 -5.86 -13.56 -1.18
CA HIS A 83 -5.68 -13.53 -2.62
C HIS A 83 -4.23 -13.23 -2.94
N TYR A 84 -3.71 -13.84 -4.01
CA TYR A 84 -2.31 -13.67 -4.42
C TYR A 84 -2.26 -13.26 -5.89
N VAL A 85 -1.58 -12.14 -6.15
CA VAL A 85 -1.39 -11.60 -7.49
C VAL A 85 0.10 -11.47 -7.75
N VAL A 86 0.59 -11.99 -8.87
CA VAL A 86 2.02 -11.92 -9.20
C VAL A 86 2.31 -10.71 -10.07
N GLN A 87 3.21 -9.86 -9.61
CA GLN A 87 3.73 -8.74 -10.39
C GLN A 87 5.04 -9.15 -11.07
N HIS A 88 4.98 -9.53 -12.34
CA HIS A 88 6.16 -9.92 -13.12
C HIS A 88 7.01 -8.72 -13.56
N GLU A 89 6.36 -7.59 -13.88
CA GLU A 89 7.02 -6.38 -14.34
C GLU A 89 6.94 -5.28 -13.27
N MET A 90 8.10 -4.73 -12.89
CA MET A 90 8.19 -3.69 -11.85
C MET A 90 7.90 -2.31 -12.46
N LYS A 91 6.64 -2.05 -12.83
CA LYS A 91 6.17 -0.78 -13.40
C LYS A 91 5.58 0.20 -12.37
N GLY A 92 5.92 0.05 -11.09
CA GLY A 92 5.46 0.93 -10.01
C GLY A 92 4.28 0.39 -9.21
N GLN A 93 3.87 1.17 -8.19
CA GLN A 93 2.87 0.73 -7.21
C GLN A 93 1.46 0.71 -7.81
N SER A 94 1.07 1.72 -8.58
CA SER A 94 -0.24 1.75 -9.23
C SER A 94 -0.41 0.59 -10.21
N HIS A 95 0.68 0.20 -10.93
CA HIS A 95 0.65 -0.98 -11.78
C HIS A 95 0.42 -2.26 -10.96
N ALA A 96 1.06 -2.39 -9.79
CA ALA A 96 0.80 -3.52 -8.90
C ALA A 96 -0.69 -3.61 -8.51
N LEU A 97 -1.28 -2.49 -8.09
CA LEU A 97 -2.71 -2.41 -7.75
C LEU A 97 -3.61 -2.71 -8.95
N TRP A 98 -3.24 -2.25 -10.16
CA TRP A 98 -3.97 -2.57 -11.39
C TRP A 98 -4.05 -4.06 -11.66
N LEU A 99 -2.99 -4.81 -11.40
CA LEU A 99 -2.99 -6.27 -11.53
C LEU A 99 -3.99 -6.94 -10.57
N ALA A 100 -4.18 -6.32 -9.40
CA ALA A 100 -5.08 -6.81 -8.35
C ALA A 100 -6.51 -6.23 -8.44
N ARG A 101 -6.86 -5.47 -9.47
CA ARG A 101 -8.12 -4.69 -9.60
C ARG A 101 -9.39 -5.51 -9.37
N GLU A 102 -9.38 -6.79 -9.74
CA GLU A 102 -10.55 -7.68 -9.58
C GLU A 102 -10.85 -8.00 -8.10
N HIS A 103 -9.92 -7.71 -7.20
CA HIS A 103 -10.08 -7.86 -5.76
C HIS A 103 -10.34 -6.54 -5.04
N LEU A 104 -10.35 -5.39 -5.76
CA LEU A 104 -10.48 -4.06 -5.17
C LEU A 104 -11.93 -3.56 -5.26
N HIS A 105 -12.79 -4.14 -4.43
CA HIS A 105 -14.20 -3.77 -4.28
C HIS A 105 -14.46 -3.30 -2.85
N GLY A 106 -15.23 -2.20 -2.70
CA GLY A 106 -15.52 -1.61 -1.40
C GLY A 106 -14.29 -0.98 -0.72
N PRO A 107 -14.29 -0.84 0.61
CA PRO A 107 -13.23 -0.16 1.33
C PRO A 107 -11.90 -0.94 1.28
N ALA A 108 -10.81 -0.23 0.98
CA ALA A 108 -9.48 -0.81 0.84
C ALA A 108 -8.43 -0.04 1.62
N ILE A 109 -7.52 -0.76 2.27
CA ILE A 109 -6.28 -0.21 2.82
C ILE A 109 -5.12 -0.74 1.97
N VAL A 110 -4.37 0.16 1.38
CA VAL A 110 -3.12 -0.15 0.69
C VAL A 110 -1.98 0.16 1.64
N CYS A 111 -1.20 -0.84 2.03
CA CYS A 111 -0.07 -0.67 2.92
C CYS A 111 1.18 -1.35 2.35
N PHE A 112 2.28 -0.59 2.22
CA PHE A 112 3.52 -1.15 1.69
C PHE A 112 4.17 -2.09 2.70
N SER A 113 4.78 -3.15 2.20
CA SER A 113 5.33 -4.24 3.01
C SER A 113 6.52 -3.86 3.91
N ASP A 114 6.99 -2.63 3.85
CA ASP A 114 8.06 -2.06 4.69
C ASP A 114 7.59 -0.89 5.57
N THR A 115 6.29 -0.66 5.63
CA THR A 115 5.67 0.34 6.49
C THR A 115 5.23 -0.31 7.79
N LEU A 116 5.82 0.12 8.90
CA LEU A 116 5.37 -0.24 10.25
C LEU A 116 5.06 1.05 11.00
N MET A 117 3.87 1.14 11.55
CA MET A 117 3.40 2.30 12.30
C MET A 117 2.48 1.86 13.45
N GLU A 118 2.40 2.68 14.48
CA GLU A 118 1.40 2.55 15.54
C GLU A 118 0.21 3.42 15.17
N THR A 119 -0.93 2.79 14.95
CA THR A 119 -2.18 3.48 14.63
C THR A 119 -3.37 2.64 15.07
N ASP A 120 -4.46 3.30 15.40
CA ASP A 120 -5.76 2.68 15.64
C ASP A 120 -6.64 2.91 14.40
N PHE A 121 -6.99 1.84 13.70
CA PHE A 121 -7.84 1.89 12.52
C PHE A 121 -9.34 1.92 12.83
N SER A 122 -9.75 1.84 14.10
CA SER A 122 -11.18 1.77 14.48
C SER A 122 -11.99 2.98 14.01
N PHE A 123 -11.36 4.16 13.86
CA PHE A 123 -12.01 5.37 13.38
C PHE A 123 -12.57 5.21 11.96
N LEU A 124 -12.03 4.29 11.15
CA LEU A 124 -12.51 4.04 9.78
C LEU A 124 -13.96 3.54 9.72
N ALA A 125 -14.53 3.07 10.83
CA ALA A 125 -15.96 2.75 10.93
C ALA A 125 -16.87 3.96 10.65
N HIS A 126 -16.37 5.17 10.91
CA HIS A 126 -17.14 6.41 10.86
C HIS A 126 -16.48 7.47 9.97
N GLU A 127 -15.40 7.10 9.25
CA GLU A 127 -14.67 8.03 8.40
C GLU A 127 -15.54 8.50 7.21
N ALA A 128 -15.68 9.83 7.12
CA ALA A 128 -16.48 10.45 6.07
C ALA A 128 -15.68 10.71 4.77
N ALA A 129 -14.36 10.89 4.90
CA ALA A 129 -13.50 11.17 3.76
C ALA A 129 -13.44 9.99 2.78
N ASP A 130 -13.35 10.29 1.50
CA ASP A 130 -13.21 9.29 0.44
C ASP A 130 -11.86 8.56 0.50
N SER A 131 -10.83 9.20 1.06
CA SER A 131 -9.53 8.57 1.28
C SER A 131 -8.77 9.24 2.44
N VAL A 132 -7.88 8.45 3.07
CA VAL A 132 -6.99 8.89 4.15
C VAL A 132 -5.56 8.44 3.81
N ALA A 133 -4.59 9.33 3.98
CA ALA A 133 -3.17 8.99 3.86
C ALA A 133 -2.47 9.24 5.20
N TRP A 134 -1.67 8.28 5.64
CA TRP A 134 -0.81 8.48 6.80
C TRP A 134 0.47 9.18 6.39
N VAL A 135 0.79 10.26 7.11
CA VAL A 135 1.91 11.14 6.81
C VAL A 135 2.72 11.43 8.06
N MET A 136 4.00 11.77 7.88
CA MET A 136 4.87 12.21 8.97
C MET A 136 5.89 13.25 8.48
N PRO A 137 6.26 14.22 9.31
CA PRO A 137 7.31 15.16 8.96
C PRO A 137 8.69 14.47 9.01
N VAL A 138 9.54 14.78 8.01
CA VAL A 138 10.93 14.29 7.96
C VAL A 138 11.89 15.43 7.65
N PRO A 139 13.18 15.36 8.09
CA PRO A 139 14.16 16.39 7.80
C PRO A 139 14.49 16.56 6.32
N ASP A 140 14.49 15.48 5.53
CA ASP A 140 14.76 15.49 4.09
C ASP A 140 13.71 14.67 3.34
N PRO A 141 12.74 15.32 2.67
CA PRO A 141 11.62 14.67 1.99
C PRO A 141 11.95 14.17 0.58
N ARG A 142 13.12 14.54 0.00
CA ARG A 142 13.42 14.40 -1.43
C ARG A 142 13.45 12.95 -1.96
N ARG A 143 13.36 11.95 -1.08
CA ARG A 143 13.31 10.53 -1.45
C ARG A 143 11.93 9.91 -1.40
N PHE A 144 10.93 10.69 -0.99
CA PHE A 144 9.58 10.23 -0.68
C PHE A 144 8.54 11.00 -1.47
N GLY A 145 7.31 10.53 -1.46
CA GLY A 145 6.16 11.34 -1.81
C GLY A 145 5.80 12.27 -0.67
N VAL A 146 5.44 13.52 -0.96
CA VAL A 146 4.97 14.48 0.04
C VAL A 146 3.54 14.89 -0.23
N ALA A 147 2.79 15.16 0.84
CA ALA A 147 1.43 15.68 0.77
C ALA A 147 1.45 17.21 0.89
N GLU A 148 0.78 17.91 -0.02
CA GLU A 148 0.44 19.33 0.14
C GLU A 148 -0.96 19.45 0.70
N LEU A 149 -1.11 20.29 1.73
CA LEU A 149 -2.38 20.52 2.40
C LEU A 149 -2.87 21.93 2.15
N ASP A 150 -4.19 22.12 2.13
CA ASP A 150 -4.79 23.43 2.22
C ASP A 150 -4.82 23.94 3.69
N LYS A 151 -5.41 25.14 3.88
CA LYS A 151 -5.54 25.77 5.20
C LYS A 151 -6.43 25.00 6.19
N ASP A 152 -7.28 24.13 5.69
CA ASP A 152 -8.22 23.32 6.49
C ASP A 152 -7.68 21.91 6.75
N GLY A 153 -6.45 21.60 6.26
CA GLY A 153 -5.75 20.34 6.46
C GLY A 153 -6.11 19.23 5.44
N TRP A 154 -6.86 19.56 4.38
CA TRP A 154 -7.14 18.62 3.32
C TRP A 154 -5.97 18.54 2.34
N VAL A 155 -5.72 17.31 1.87
CA VAL A 155 -4.70 17.08 0.83
C VAL A 155 -5.19 17.65 -0.50
N THR A 156 -4.38 18.54 -1.09
CA THR A 156 -4.64 19.15 -2.39
C THR A 156 -3.92 18.42 -3.53
N ARG A 157 -2.75 17.86 -3.24
CA ARG A 157 -1.98 17.02 -4.15
C ARG A 157 -0.87 16.26 -3.44
N PHE A 158 -0.30 15.30 -4.15
CA PHE A 158 0.96 14.65 -3.77
C PHE A 158 2.05 14.96 -4.79
N ILE A 159 3.28 15.06 -4.32
CA ILE A 159 4.47 15.26 -5.17
C ILE A 159 5.44 14.13 -4.90
N GLU A 160 5.69 13.30 -5.91
CA GLU A 160 6.68 12.23 -5.80
C GLU A 160 8.10 12.79 -5.94
N LYS A 161 8.96 12.50 -4.97
CA LYS A 161 10.38 12.90 -4.92
C LYS A 161 10.61 14.39 -5.23
N PRO A 162 10.10 15.30 -4.38
CA PRO A 162 10.23 16.74 -4.61
C PRO A 162 11.71 17.15 -4.66
N THR A 163 12.00 18.23 -5.38
CA THR A 163 13.33 18.85 -5.39
C THR A 163 13.53 19.85 -4.26
N SER A 164 12.44 20.40 -3.75
CA SER A 164 12.42 21.35 -2.62
C SER A 164 12.34 20.63 -1.28
N MET A 165 12.79 21.30 -0.22
CA MET A 165 12.66 20.88 1.18
C MET A 165 11.57 21.66 1.93
N GLU A 166 10.82 22.53 1.25
CA GLU A 166 9.81 23.41 1.87
C GLU A 166 8.66 22.62 2.49
N ASN A 167 8.22 21.54 1.80
CA ASN A 167 7.20 20.63 2.31
C ASN A 167 7.86 19.32 2.73
N ASN A 168 7.80 19.02 4.01
CA ASN A 168 8.45 17.85 4.61
C ASN A 168 7.47 16.77 5.10
N LEU A 169 6.18 16.91 4.79
CA LEU A 169 5.13 15.98 5.21
C LEU A 169 5.08 14.78 4.26
N VAL A 170 5.86 13.76 4.55
CA VAL A 170 5.98 12.58 3.69
C VAL A 170 4.89 11.56 3.95
N VAL A 171 4.47 10.86 2.88
CA VAL A 171 3.59 9.70 2.99
C VAL A 171 4.36 8.51 3.52
N VAL A 172 3.82 7.82 4.52
CA VAL A 172 4.48 6.66 5.14
C VAL A 172 4.20 5.34 4.42
N GLY A 173 3.39 5.37 3.36
CA GLY A 173 3.07 4.18 2.56
C GLY A 173 1.89 3.37 3.08
N CYS A 174 0.97 4.01 3.81
CA CYS A 174 -0.32 3.48 4.18
C CYS A 174 -1.42 4.44 3.75
N TYR A 175 -2.47 3.91 3.10
CA TYR A 175 -3.57 4.68 2.53
C TYR A 175 -4.87 3.91 2.70
N TYR A 176 -5.93 4.61 3.05
CA TYR A 176 -7.30 4.11 3.03
C TYR A 176 -8.05 4.72 1.86
N PHE A 177 -8.84 3.90 1.19
CA PHE A 177 -9.79 4.29 0.13
C PHE A 177 -11.14 3.73 0.48
N LYS A 178 -12.16 4.60 0.55
CA LYS A 178 -13.53 4.21 0.85
C LYS A 178 -14.14 3.36 -0.26
N SER A 179 -13.70 3.55 -1.50
CA SER A 179 -14.12 2.78 -2.67
C SER A 179 -12.91 2.29 -3.47
N GLY A 180 -12.74 0.96 -3.51
CA GLY A 180 -11.76 0.30 -4.37
C GLY A 180 -12.05 0.52 -5.85
N GLU A 181 -13.32 0.70 -6.23
CA GLU A 181 -13.73 0.99 -7.61
C GLU A 181 -13.23 2.38 -8.04
N LYS A 182 -13.35 3.41 -7.17
CA LYS A 182 -12.80 4.74 -7.44
C LYS A 182 -11.27 4.67 -7.57
N LEU A 183 -10.59 3.92 -6.70
CA LEU A 183 -9.16 3.66 -6.78
C LEU A 183 -8.77 3.03 -8.12
N VAL A 184 -9.46 1.97 -8.55
CA VAL A 184 -9.21 1.30 -9.84
C VAL A 184 -9.43 2.23 -11.02
N ASN A 185 -10.47 3.06 -11.00
CA ASN A 185 -10.74 4.04 -12.04
C ASN A 185 -9.64 5.10 -12.14
N ALA A 186 -9.16 5.62 -11.02
CA ALA A 186 -8.04 6.58 -10.99
C ALA A 186 -6.73 5.97 -11.51
N ILE A 187 -6.44 4.70 -11.18
CA ILE A 187 -5.29 3.97 -11.74
C ILE A 187 -5.42 3.84 -13.27
N LYS A 188 -6.61 3.45 -13.75
CA LYS A 188 -6.87 3.33 -15.18
C LYS A 188 -6.62 4.65 -15.90
N GLU A 189 -7.12 5.75 -15.35
CA GLU A 189 -6.93 7.09 -15.90
C GLU A 189 -5.46 7.51 -15.87
N GLN A 190 -4.75 7.32 -14.76
CA GLN A 190 -3.31 7.56 -14.68
C GLN A 190 -2.56 6.85 -15.81
N MET A 191 -2.89 5.56 -16.06
CA MET A 191 -2.26 4.77 -17.12
C MET A 191 -2.62 5.27 -18.51
N GLN A 192 -3.88 5.62 -18.75
CA GLN A 192 -4.35 6.17 -20.04
C GLN A 192 -3.69 7.52 -20.35
N ARG A 193 -3.50 8.37 -19.34
CA ARG A 193 -2.82 9.67 -19.44
C ARG A 193 -1.29 9.52 -19.54
N GLY A 194 -0.74 8.32 -19.29
CA GLY A 194 0.70 8.06 -19.32
C GLY A 194 1.48 8.78 -18.23
N ILE A 195 0.85 9.06 -17.08
CA ILE A 195 1.48 9.79 -15.97
C ILE A 195 2.45 8.86 -15.25
N THR A 196 3.74 9.00 -15.54
CA THR A 196 4.83 8.19 -14.96
C THR A 196 6.01 9.05 -14.57
N LEU A 197 6.78 8.58 -13.59
CA LEU A 197 8.10 9.11 -13.28
C LEU A 197 9.14 8.01 -13.54
N LYS A 198 10.06 8.25 -14.48
CA LYS A 198 11.08 7.28 -14.91
C LYS A 198 10.51 5.94 -15.39
N GLY A 199 9.31 5.96 -16.00
CA GLY A 199 8.62 4.77 -16.50
C GLY A 199 7.86 3.97 -15.45
N GLU A 200 7.79 4.44 -14.21
CA GLU A 200 7.02 3.81 -13.13
C GLU A 200 5.76 4.62 -12.81
N TYR A 201 4.66 3.92 -12.55
CA TYR A 201 3.38 4.48 -12.10
C TYR A 201 3.37 4.58 -10.58
N PHE A 202 3.57 5.79 -10.05
CA PHE A 202 3.56 6.04 -8.61
C PHE A 202 2.14 6.22 -8.08
N LEU A 203 1.92 5.76 -6.85
CA LEU A 203 0.63 5.88 -6.17
C LEU A 203 0.29 7.34 -5.84
N THR A 204 1.29 8.16 -5.53
CA THR A 204 1.17 9.60 -5.30
C THR A 204 0.59 10.33 -6.51
N ASP A 205 1.04 10.00 -7.72
CA ASP A 205 0.52 10.57 -8.95
C ASP A 205 -0.93 10.12 -9.20
N MET A 206 -1.25 8.86 -8.93
CA MET A 206 -2.61 8.32 -9.06
C MET A 206 -3.58 9.02 -8.10
N ILE A 207 -3.18 9.24 -6.84
CA ILE A 207 -4.03 9.95 -5.88
C ILE A 207 -4.24 11.40 -6.32
N SER A 208 -3.23 12.04 -6.92
CA SER A 208 -3.40 13.37 -7.49
C SER A 208 -4.45 13.38 -8.63
N VAL A 209 -4.45 12.37 -9.50
CA VAL A 209 -5.53 12.17 -10.51
C VAL A 209 -6.89 11.99 -9.83
N MET A 210 -6.95 11.26 -8.71
CA MET A 210 -8.18 11.01 -7.97
C MET A 210 -8.75 12.29 -7.33
N ILE A 211 -7.90 13.22 -6.92
CA ILE A 211 -8.29 14.52 -6.32
C ILE A 211 -8.86 15.48 -7.39
N GLU A 212 -8.51 15.31 -8.66
CA GLU A 212 -9.06 16.14 -9.77
C GLU A 212 -10.57 15.93 -9.99
N HIS A 213 -11.18 14.87 -9.42
CA HIS A 213 -12.58 14.44 -9.57
C HIS A 213 -13.37 14.52 -8.26
#